data_6aa1735550223545a7e66fb59ab7a50c
#
_entry.id   6aa1735550223545a7e66fb59ab7a50c
#
_cell.length_a   1.000
_cell.length_b   1.000
_cell.length_c   1.000
_cell.angle_alpha   90.00
_cell.angle_beta   90.00
_cell.angle_gamma   90.00
#
_symmetry.space_group_name_H-M   'P 1'
#
loop_
_entity.id
_entity.type
_entity.pdbx_description
1 polymer ?
#
loop_
_entity_poly.entity_id
_entity_poly.type
_entity_poly.pdbx_seq_one_letter_code
_entity_poly.pdbx_strand_id
1 'polypeptide(L)'
;MNTAQYTYTDIQWLQAFGLGKTTALDYFATSPFFDRSCSNQVLRTQGIFDSPEQLAQMTGLEYVLDQLRCVEPSLFVIRKQRRTSPREVQLLEVYYCLDGVLFQAAAMIDVLRARTAKASNQLLQSFQAYTQSISSSEPLENESPLSTEGGPRAGNVDGPELASLHNTLDRLASLI
;
A
#
# COMPACT_ATOMS: atom_id res chain seq x y z
N MET A 1 10.49 1.92 9.70
CA MET A 1 10.86 0.48 9.69
C MET A 1 10.55 -0.06 8.31
N ASN A 2 11.57 -0.45 7.55
CA ASN A 2 11.36 -1.13 6.26
C ASN A 2 10.74 -2.50 6.57
N THR A 3 9.46 -2.64 6.33
CA THR A 3 8.82 -3.95 6.30
C THR A 3 9.33 -4.62 5.03
N ALA A 4 10.40 -5.39 5.16
CA ALA A 4 10.86 -6.23 4.07
C ALA A 4 9.67 -7.10 3.66
N GLN A 5 9.17 -6.92 2.45
CA GLN A 5 8.04 -7.67 1.93
C GLN A 5 8.57 -9.07 1.64
N TYR A 6 8.36 -9.97 2.59
CA TYR A 6 8.74 -11.37 2.41
C TYR A 6 7.88 -11.97 1.31
N THR A 7 8.53 -12.59 0.36
CA THR A 7 7.87 -13.37 -0.70
C THR A 7 8.28 -14.83 -0.57
N TYR A 8 7.41 -15.74 -1.00
CA TYR A 8 7.68 -17.16 -1.02
C TYR A 8 7.30 -17.75 -2.36
N THR A 9 8.16 -18.63 -2.87
CA THR A 9 7.90 -19.40 -4.11
C THR A 9 8.54 -20.76 -3.97
N ASP A 10 7.79 -21.82 -4.31
CA ASP A 10 8.28 -23.18 -4.43
C ASP A 10 8.02 -23.71 -5.84
N ILE A 11 9.05 -23.59 -6.69
CA ILE A 11 8.97 -23.98 -8.10
C ILE A 11 8.76 -25.50 -8.25
N GLN A 12 9.34 -26.30 -7.36
CA GLN A 12 9.22 -27.76 -7.44
C GLN A 12 7.79 -28.19 -7.15
N TRP A 13 7.17 -27.59 -6.15
CA TRP A 13 5.79 -27.86 -5.82
C TRP A 13 4.85 -27.45 -6.97
N LEU A 14 5.06 -26.25 -7.52
CA LEU A 14 4.26 -25.73 -8.62
C LEU A 14 4.35 -26.61 -9.88
N GLN A 15 5.52 -27.14 -10.19
CA GLN A 15 5.72 -28.05 -11.31
C GLN A 15 5.06 -29.41 -11.09
N ALA A 16 5.04 -29.91 -9.86
CA ALA A 16 4.50 -31.21 -9.53
C ALA A 16 2.96 -31.23 -9.46
N PHE A 17 2.36 -30.19 -8.92
CA PHE A 17 0.92 -30.17 -8.59
C PHE A 17 0.10 -29.17 -9.40
N GLY A 18 0.75 -28.13 -9.94
CA GLY A 18 0.06 -27.02 -10.58
C GLY A 18 -0.68 -26.12 -9.60
N LEU A 19 -0.98 -24.89 -10.02
CA LEU A 19 -1.68 -23.92 -9.20
C LEU A 19 -3.11 -23.72 -9.72
N GLY A 20 -4.09 -23.95 -8.87
CA GLY A 20 -5.51 -23.78 -9.14
C GLY A 20 -6.28 -23.54 -7.86
N LYS A 21 -7.59 -23.27 -7.94
CA LYS A 21 -8.43 -23.01 -6.77
C LYS A 21 -8.44 -24.14 -5.74
N THR A 22 -8.32 -25.38 -6.20
CA THR A 22 -8.29 -26.56 -5.34
C THR A 22 -6.94 -26.78 -4.67
N THR A 23 -5.85 -26.32 -5.27
CA THR A 23 -4.48 -26.54 -4.78
C THR A 23 -3.87 -25.29 -4.11
N ALA A 24 -4.52 -24.14 -4.23
CA ALA A 24 -3.97 -22.86 -3.74
C ALA A 24 -3.76 -22.85 -2.22
N LEU A 25 -4.67 -23.41 -1.42
CA LEU A 25 -4.52 -23.50 0.03
C LEU A 25 -3.47 -24.54 0.44
N ASP A 26 -3.29 -25.61 -0.37
CA ASP A 26 -2.23 -26.58 -0.14
C ASP A 26 -0.86 -25.98 -0.42
N TYR A 27 -0.74 -25.24 -1.53
CA TYR A 27 0.45 -24.46 -1.82
C TYR A 27 0.77 -23.45 -0.71
N PHE A 28 -0.24 -22.70 -0.27
CA PHE A 28 -0.08 -21.73 0.81
C PHE A 28 0.41 -22.38 2.11
N ALA A 29 -0.05 -23.62 2.41
CA ALA A 29 0.35 -24.33 3.61
C ALA A 29 1.83 -24.76 3.62
N THR A 30 2.52 -24.74 2.47
CA THR A 30 3.97 -24.99 2.40
C THR A 30 4.77 -23.74 2.78
N SER A 31 4.16 -22.57 2.74
CA SER A 31 4.82 -21.29 2.96
C SER A 31 5.06 -20.97 4.44
N PRO A 32 6.02 -20.08 4.77
CA PRO A 32 6.24 -19.60 6.12
C PRO A 32 5.11 -18.70 6.65
N PHE A 33 4.16 -18.30 5.80
CA PHE A 33 3.00 -17.51 6.20
C PHE A 33 1.90 -18.33 6.86
N PHE A 34 1.96 -19.65 6.69
CA PHE A 34 0.94 -20.55 7.22
C PHE A 34 1.19 -20.86 8.69
N ASP A 35 0.23 -20.51 9.54
CA ASP A 35 0.24 -20.85 10.96
C ASP A 35 -0.30 -22.26 11.17
N ARG A 36 0.56 -23.16 11.63
CA ARG A 36 0.22 -24.59 11.85
C ARG A 36 -0.72 -24.81 13.04
N SER A 37 -1.03 -23.79 13.82
CA SER A 37 -2.04 -23.87 14.90
C SER A 37 -3.47 -23.60 14.44
N CYS A 38 -3.68 -23.32 13.14
CA CYS A 38 -4.98 -22.98 12.57
C CYS A 38 -5.93 -24.18 12.45
N SER A 39 -7.22 -23.90 12.33
CA SER A 39 -8.27 -24.91 12.14
C SER A 39 -8.06 -25.73 10.87
N ASN A 40 -7.52 -25.13 9.79
CA ASN A 40 -7.20 -25.87 8.56
C ASN A 40 -6.17 -26.98 8.84
N GLN A 41 -5.17 -26.74 9.66
CA GLN A 41 -4.18 -27.78 10.00
C GLN A 41 -4.80 -28.91 10.80
N VAL A 42 -5.71 -28.60 11.71
CA VAL A 42 -6.45 -29.63 12.48
C VAL A 42 -7.26 -30.53 11.53
N LEU A 43 -7.97 -29.94 10.57
CA LEU A 43 -8.72 -30.72 9.57
C LEU A 43 -7.80 -31.56 8.67
N ARG A 44 -6.67 -31.00 8.23
CA ARG A 44 -5.67 -31.72 7.43
C ARG A 44 -5.11 -32.95 8.15
N THR A 45 -4.87 -32.87 9.46
CA THR A 45 -4.42 -34.04 10.25
C THR A 45 -5.47 -35.13 10.35
N GLN A 46 -6.73 -34.79 10.12
CA GLN A 46 -7.88 -35.73 10.07
C GLN A 46 -8.15 -36.25 8.65
N GLY A 47 -7.33 -35.86 7.66
CA GLY A 47 -7.52 -36.23 6.26
C GLY A 47 -8.61 -35.44 5.54
N ILE A 48 -9.03 -34.31 6.10
CA ILE A 48 -10.06 -33.45 5.55
C ILE A 48 -9.40 -32.22 4.94
N PHE A 49 -9.55 -32.06 3.64
CA PHE A 49 -8.95 -30.96 2.90
C PHE A 49 -10.05 -30.00 2.43
N ASP A 50 -9.83 -28.71 2.63
CA ASP A 50 -10.63 -27.60 2.08
C ASP A 50 -12.16 -27.76 2.23
N SER A 51 -12.62 -28.07 3.45
CA SER A 51 -14.05 -28.15 3.77
C SER A 51 -14.54 -26.87 4.48
N PRO A 52 -15.14 -25.91 3.74
CA PRO A 52 -15.68 -24.68 4.32
C PRO A 52 -16.78 -24.95 5.37
N GLU A 53 -17.56 -26.03 5.17
CA GLU A 53 -18.63 -26.41 6.08
C GLU A 53 -18.10 -26.84 7.44
N GLN A 54 -16.99 -27.55 7.46
CA GLN A 54 -16.36 -28.00 8.70
C GLN A 54 -15.60 -26.85 9.38
N LEU A 55 -14.92 -26.00 8.62
CA LEU A 55 -14.32 -24.77 9.14
C LEU A 55 -15.37 -23.86 9.80
N ALA A 56 -16.58 -23.78 9.23
CA ALA A 56 -17.66 -22.99 9.80
C ALA A 56 -18.14 -23.46 11.18
N GLN A 57 -17.90 -24.73 11.53
CA GLN A 57 -18.24 -25.30 12.83
C GLN A 57 -17.12 -25.17 13.87
N MET A 58 -15.91 -24.81 13.43
CA MET A 58 -14.76 -24.61 14.30
C MET A 58 -14.63 -23.14 14.70
N THR A 59 -14.01 -22.89 15.83
CA THR A 59 -13.61 -21.53 16.26
C THR A 59 -12.10 -21.42 16.26
N GLY A 60 -11.58 -20.23 16.01
CA GLY A 60 -10.13 -19.97 16.02
C GLY A 60 -9.63 -19.38 14.71
N LEU A 61 -8.33 -19.55 14.49
CA LEU A 61 -7.64 -19.04 13.30
C LEU A 61 -7.91 -19.96 12.11
N GLU A 62 -8.25 -19.39 10.98
CA GLU A 62 -8.47 -20.14 9.74
C GLU A 62 -7.99 -19.38 8.52
N TYR A 63 -7.67 -20.10 7.45
CA TYR A 63 -7.35 -19.58 6.13
C TYR A 63 -8.41 -20.01 5.12
N VAL A 64 -8.88 -19.05 4.33
CA VAL A 64 -9.96 -19.29 3.35
C VAL A 64 -9.59 -18.65 2.02
N LEU A 65 -9.80 -19.39 0.93
CA LEU A 65 -9.64 -18.86 -0.41
C LEU A 65 -10.83 -17.95 -0.76
N ASP A 66 -10.56 -16.70 -1.14
CA ASP A 66 -11.58 -15.79 -1.63
C ASP A 66 -11.88 -16.06 -3.10
N GLN A 67 -12.76 -17.00 -3.36
CA GLN A 67 -13.07 -17.49 -4.70
C GLN A 67 -13.55 -16.38 -5.64
N LEU A 68 -14.19 -15.32 -5.13
CA LEU A 68 -14.72 -14.23 -5.91
C LEU A 68 -13.61 -13.30 -6.45
N ARG A 69 -12.49 -13.22 -5.72
CA ARG A 69 -11.36 -12.36 -6.09
C ARG A 69 -10.22 -13.11 -6.78
N CYS A 70 -10.35 -14.42 -6.92
CA CYS A 70 -9.37 -15.23 -7.63
C CYS A 70 -9.56 -15.13 -9.14
N VAL A 71 -8.46 -14.99 -9.87
CA VAL A 71 -8.41 -15.01 -11.34
C VAL A 71 -7.44 -16.11 -11.76
N GLU A 72 -7.98 -17.28 -12.10
CA GLU A 72 -7.15 -18.42 -12.55
C GLU A 72 -6.53 -18.16 -13.92
N PRO A 73 -5.32 -18.62 -14.13
CA PRO A 73 -4.41 -19.30 -13.19
C PRO A 73 -3.51 -18.34 -12.39
N SER A 74 -3.60 -17.01 -12.62
CA SER A 74 -2.58 -16.05 -12.22
C SER A 74 -2.71 -15.54 -10.80
N LEU A 75 -3.94 -15.31 -10.30
CA LEU A 75 -4.16 -14.64 -9.02
C LEU A 75 -5.05 -15.46 -8.09
N PHE A 76 -4.54 -15.73 -6.88
CA PHE A 76 -5.31 -16.30 -5.79
C PHE A 76 -5.23 -15.39 -4.56
N VAL A 77 -6.37 -15.19 -3.92
CA VAL A 77 -6.50 -14.32 -2.74
C VAL A 77 -6.86 -15.20 -1.55
N ILE A 78 -6.01 -15.19 -0.53
CA ILE A 78 -6.17 -16.01 0.68
C ILE A 78 -6.38 -15.06 1.86
N ARG A 79 -7.46 -15.28 2.60
CA ARG A 79 -7.78 -14.51 3.80
C ARG A 79 -7.41 -15.30 5.04
N LYS A 80 -6.64 -14.71 5.93
CA LYS A 80 -6.43 -15.15 7.30
C LYS A 80 -7.48 -14.47 8.16
N GLN A 81 -8.31 -15.24 8.81
CA GLN A 81 -9.40 -14.72 9.61
C GLN A 81 -9.55 -15.51 10.91
N ARG A 82 -10.14 -14.87 11.90
CA ARG A 82 -10.47 -15.49 13.17
C ARG A 82 -11.98 -15.69 13.25
N ARG A 83 -12.41 -16.92 13.45
CA ARG A 83 -13.81 -17.27 13.64
C ARG A 83 -14.13 -17.30 15.12
N THR A 84 -15.11 -16.52 15.54
CA THR A 84 -15.64 -16.49 16.92
C THR A 84 -16.94 -17.28 17.05
N SER A 85 -17.72 -17.37 15.98
CA SER A 85 -18.93 -18.16 15.88
C SER A 85 -19.18 -18.62 14.44
N PRO A 86 -20.13 -19.55 14.17
CA PRO A 86 -20.42 -19.99 12.80
C PRO A 86 -20.75 -18.87 11.81
N ARG A 87 -21.23 -17.73 12.29
CA ARG A 87 -21.62 -16.57 11.46
C ARG A 87 -20.70 -15.36 11.58
N GLU A 88 -19.76 -15.38 12.54
CA GLU A 88 -18.94 -14.24 12.84
C GLU A 88 -17.47 -14.53 12.61
N VAL A 89 -16.89 -13.80 11.67
CA VAL A 89 -15.47 -13.90 11.30
C VAL A 89 -14.85 -12.52 11.28
N GLN A 90 -13.66 -12.41 11.85
CA GLN A 90 -12.84 -11.21 11.82
C GLN A 90 -11.69 -11.41 10.85
N LEU A 91 -11.60 -10.59 9.81
CA LEU A 91 -10.46 -10.56 8.90
C LEU A 91 -9.24 -10.02 9.63
N LEU A 92 -8.12 -10.75 9.57
CA LEU A 92 -6.85 -10.36 10.17
C LEU A 92 -5.87 -9.87 9.10
N GLU A 93 -5.60 -10.73 8.10
CA GLU A 93 -4.59 -10.49 7.07
C GLU A 93 -5.07 -11.05 5.73
N VAL A 94 -4.50 -10.54 4.66
CA VAL A 94 -4.75 -11.02 3.29
C VAL A 94 -3.41 -11.36 2.66
N TYR A 95 -3.39 -12.49 1.95
CA TYR A 95 -2.25 -12.93 1.17
C TYR A 95 -2.64 -13.03 -0.29
N TYR A 96 -1.70 -12.71 -1.15
CA TYR A 96 -1.84 -12.89 -2.58
C TYR A 96 -0.86 -13.94 -3.06
N CYS A 97 -1.33 -14.79 -3.97
CA CYS A 97 -0.49 -15.63 -4.79
C CYS A 97 -0.63 -15.12 -6.22
N LEU A 98 0.42 -14.49 -6.74
CA LEU A 98 0.46 -13.96 -8.10
C LEU A 98 1.49 -14.75 -8.89
N ASP A 99 1.05 -15.46 -9.91
CA ASP A 99 1.89 -16.32 -10.76
C ASP A 99 2.81 -17.25 -9.93
N GLY A 100 2.30 -17.82 -8.85
CA GLY A 100 3.05 -18.70 -7.96
C GLY A 100 3.90 -18.02 -6.90
N VAL A 101 3.94 -16.69 -6.87
CA VAL A 101 4.63 -15.92 -5.82
C VAL A 101 3.65 -15.54 -4.72
N LEU A 102 3.90 -16.00 -3.51
CA LEU A 102 3.11 -15.65 -2.32
C LEU A 102 3.69 -14.43 -1.62
N PHE A 103 2.83 -13.50 -1.23
CA PHE A 103 3.19 -12.33 -0.42
C PHE A 103 2.00 -11.85 0.42
N GLN A 104 2.30 -11.22 1.54
CA GLN A 104 1.31 -10.61 2.40
C GLN A 104 0.87 -9.26 1.83
N ALA A 105 -0.43 -8.99 1.82
CA ALA A 105 -0.96 -7.68 1.45
C ALA A 105 -0.47 -6.61 2.43
N ALA A 106 -0.04 -5.48 1.92
CA ALA A 106 0.28 -4.33 2.76
C ALA A 106 -0.98 -3.84 3.50
N ALA A 107 -0.82 -3.43 4.74
CA ALA A 107 -1.91 -2.79 5.48
C ALA A 107 -2.34 -1.50 4.76
N MET A 108 -3.64 -1.17 4.81
CA MET A 108 -4.16 0.04 4.15
C MET A 108 -3.43 1.30 4.59
N ILE A 109 -3.09 1.38 5.87
CA ILE A 109 -2.36 2.52 6.43
C ILE A 109 -0.97 2.68 5.80
N ASP A 110 -0.27 1.58 5.52
CA ASP A 110 1.06 1.62 4.89
C ASP A 110 0.97 2.04 3.43
N VAL A 111 -0.07 1.59 2.72
CA VAL A 111 -0.35 2.02 1.34
C VAL A 111 -0.66 3.53 1.29
N LEU A 112 -1.47 4.01 2.21
CA LEU A 112 -1.80 5.43 2.32
C LEU A 112 -0.55 6.27 2.64
N ARG A 113 0.24 5.86 3.63
CA ARG A 113 1.51 6.52 3.97
C ARG A 113 2.46 6.60 2.78
N ALA A 114 2.65 5.49 2.08
CA ALA A 114 3.52 5.46 0.91
C ALA A 114 3.02 6.38 -0.22
N ARG A 115 1.71 6.42 -0.47
CA ARG A 115 1.10 7.31 -1.47
C ARG A 115 1.23 8.78 -1.08
N THR A 116 0.97 9.11 0.19
CA THR A 116 1.11 10.47 0.70
C THR A 116 2.56 10.94 0.62
N ALA A 117 3.52 10.12 1.06
CA ALA A 117 4.94 10.43 0.96
C ALA A 117 5.39 10.66 -0.49
N LYS A 118 4.92 9.81 -1.42
CA LYS A 118 5.21 9.99 -2.85
C LYS A 118 4.64 11.30 -3.39
N ALA A 119 3.40 11.64 -3.07
CA ALA A 119 2.76 12.89 -3.49
C ALA A 119 3.49 14.11 -2.91
N SER A 120 3.86 14.08 -1.63
CA SER A 120 4.62 15.15 -0.97
C SER A 120 5.99 15.36 -1.63
N ASN A 121 6.70 14.27 -1.93
CA ASN A 121 7.99 14.36 -2.63
C ASN A 121 7.86 14.93 -4.04
N GLN A 122 6.82 14.57 -4.78
CA GLN A 122 6.55 15.10 -6.12
C GLN A 122 6.24 16.60 -6.08
N LEU A 123 5.46 17.05 -5.09
CA LEU A 123 5.20 18.47 -4.87
C LEU A 123 6.48 19.23 -4.54
N LEU A 124 7.29 18.71 -3.63
CA LEU A 124 8.56 19.34 -3.26
C LEU A 124 9.50 19.46 -4.45
N GLN A 125 9.64 18.43 -5.27
CA GLN A 125 10.43 18.46 -6.50
C GLN A 125 9.91 19.50 -7.50
N SER A 126 8.58 19.61 -7.65
CA SER A 126 7.97 20.61 -8.52
C SER A 126 8.24 22.04 -8.03
N PHE A 127 8.16 22.27 -6.72
CA PHE A 127 8.52 23.54 -6.12
C PHE A 127 10.00 23.91 -6.31
N GLN A 128 10.89 22.95 -6.11
CA GLN A 128 12.33 23.15 -6.32
C GLN A 128 12.63 23.49 -7.78
N ALA A 129 12.03 22.78 -8.73
CA ALA A 129 12.18 23.07 -10.15
C ALA A 129 11.65 24.46 -10.52
N TYR A 130 10.52 24.86 -9.95
CA TYR A 130 9.95 26.18 -10.15
C TYR A 130 10.85 27.29 -9.59
N THR A 131 11.35 27.16 -8.37
CA THR A 131 12.25 28.15 -7.77
C THR A 131 13.57 28.26 -8.54
N GLN A 132 14.10 27.15 -9.05
CA GLN A 132 15.29 27.17 -9.91
C GLN A 132 15.04 27.89 -11.24
N SER A 133 13.87 27.72 -11.86
CA SER A 133 13.53 28.40 -13.10
C SER A 133 13.39 29.91 -12.92
N ILE A 134 12.90 30.36 -11.77
CA ILE A 134 12.83 31.82 -11.47
C ILE A 134 14.22 32.38 -11.19
N SER A 135 15.10 31.67 -10.47
CA SER A 135 16.45 32.15 -10.15
C SER A 135 17.39 32.12 -11.35
N SER A 136 17.10 31.36 -12.40
CA SER A 136 17.86 31.30 -13.63
C SER A 136 17.41 32.33 -14.70
N SER A 137 16.29 33.02 -14.49
CA SER A 137 15.93 34.18 -15.30
C SER A 137 16.73 35.37 -14.83
N GLU A 138 17.83 35.63 -15.52
CA GLU A 138 18.66 36.82 -15.29
C GLU A 138 17.84 38.12 -15.48
N PRO A 139 18.06 39.18 -14.66
CA PRO A 139 17.47 40.48 -14.92
C PRO A 139 18.03 41.00 -16.25
N LEU A 140 17.16 41.30 -17.18
CA LEU A 140 17.53 42.11 -18.36
C LEU A 140 18.01 43.47 -17.85
N GLU A 141 19.32 43.61 -17.65
CA GLU A 141 19.96 44.93 -17.54
C GLU A 141 19.97 45.60 -18.91
N ASN A 142 19.58 46.83 -18.87
CA ASN A 142 19.80 47.93 -19.79
C ASN A 142 18.57 48.43 -20.55
N GLU A 143 17.91 49.36 -19.93
CA GLU A 143 17.59 50.61 -20.63
C GLU A 143 17.85 51.83 -19.73
N SER A 144 18.71 52.72 -20.25
CA SER A 144 19.15 53.96 -19.66
C SER A 144 18.01 54.97 -19.49
N PRO A 145 18.15 55.95 -18.59
CA PRO A 145 17.03 56.78 -18.14
C PRO A 145 16.70 57.88 -19.15
N LEU A 146 15.46 57.98 -19.56
CA LEU A 146 14.92 59.19 -20.12
C LEU A 146 13.88 59.80 -19.15
N SER A 147 14.23 60.96 -18.65
CA SER A 147 13.45 61.80 -17.76
C SER A 147 12.09 62.15 -18.36
N THR A 148 11.00 62.05 -17.62
CA THR A 148 9.93 63.08 -17.60
C THR A 148 8.92 62.83 -16.47
N GLU A 149 8.54 63.89 -15.84
CA GLU A 149 7.71 64.10 -14.66
C GLU A 149 6.27 63.53 -14.74
N GLY A 150 5.69 63.21 -13.55
CA GLY A 150 4.23 63.17 -13.36
C GLY A 150 3.73 61.96 -12.60
N GLY A 151 3.55 62.04 -11.23
CA GLY A 151 2.90 61.00 -10.42
C GLY A 151 1.38 60.85 -10.70
N PRO A 152 0.70 59.89 -10.10
CA PRO A 152 0.59 59.73 -8.64
C PRO A 152 0.55 58.25 -8.13
N ARG A 153 0.93 58.07 -6.86
CA ARG A 153 0.59 57.05 -5.86
C ARG A 153 0.19 55.65 -6.35
N ALA A 154 1.09 54.71 -6.26
CA ALA A 154 0.83 53.30 -6.20
C ALA A 154 0.65 52.83 -4.75
N GLY A 155 -0.43 52.14 -4.48
CA GLY A 155 -0.74 51.53 -3.21
C GLY A 155 0.21 50.40 -2.90
N ASN A 156 0.64 50.41 -1.66
CA ASN A 156 1.43 49.34 -1.06
C ASN A 156 0.52 48.07 -0.92
N VAL A 157 0.86 46.98 -1.60
CA VAL A 157 0.29 45.68 -1.35
C VAL A 157 1.25 44.91 -0.47
N ASP A 158 1.17 45.17 0.82
CA ASP A 158 1.80 44.34 1.83
C ASP A 158 1.12 42.96 1.82
N GLY A 159 1.89 41.93 1.47
CA GLY A 159 1.44 40.57 1.39
C GLY A 159 1.55 39.82 2.71
N PRO A 160 0.45 39.65 3.49
CA PRO A 160 0.44 38.71 4.61
C PRO A 160 0.28 37.25 4.18
N GLU A 161 0.12 36.97 2.90
CA GLU A 161 -0.23 35.64 2.39
C GLU A 161 0.95 34.65 2.31
N LEU A 162 2.15 35.14 2.07
CA LEU A 162 3.36 34.29 1.98
C LEU A 162 3.84 33.76 3.35
N ALA A 163 3.65 34.54 4.41
CA ALA A 163 4.01 34.12 5.77
C ALA A 163 3.05 33.05 6.32
N SER A 164 1.79 33.08 5.88
CA SER A 164 0.78 32.08 6.27
C SER A 164 1.04 30.71 5.64
N LEU A 165 1.53 30.67 4.40
CA LEU A 165 1.86 29.43 3.70
C LEU A 165 3.11 28.75 4.28
N HIS A 166 4.09 29.52 4.74
CA HIS A 166 5.30 28.96 5.37
C HIS A 166 4.96 28.29 6.71
N ASN A 167 4.11 28.92 7.53
CA ASN A 167 3.67 28.36 8.80
C ASN A 167 2.80 27.10 8.68
N THR A 168 2.05 26.96 7.59
CA THR A 168 1.27 25.74 7.32
C THR A 168 2.13 24.58 6.86
N LEU A 169 3.19 24.83 6.09
CA LEU A 169 4.13 23.80 5.65
C LEU A 169 4.98 23.27 6.81
N ASP A 170 5.43 24.13 7.72
CA ASP A 170 6.19 23.73 8.92
C ASP A 170 5.34 22.90 9.89
N ARG A 171 4.05 23.19 10.00
CA ARG A 171 3.11 22.38 10.80
C ARG A 171 2.85 21.00 10.20
N LEU A 172 2.84 20.87 8.89
CA LEU A 172 2.68 19.56 8.21
C LEU A 172 3.96 18.73 8.32
N ALA A 173 5.14 19.36 8.27
CA ALA A 173 6.42 18.67 8.44
C ALA A 173 6.64 18.12 9.85
N SER A 174 6.02 18.71 10.88
CA SER A 174 6.12 18.26 12.27
C SER A 174 5.14 17.12 12.63
N LEU A 175 4.24 16.72 11.71
CA LEU A 175 3.24 15.66 11.91
C LEU A 175 3.65 14.33 11.23
N ILE A 176 4.83 14.27 10.59
CA ILE A 176 5.42 13.11 9.93
C ILE A 176 6.65 12.63 10.71
#